data_305358a4e5a3185c96966cc5f843b754
#
_entry.id   305358a4e5a3185c96966cc5f843b754
#
_cell.length_a   1.000
_cell.length_b   1.000
_cell.length_c   1.000
_cell.angle_alpha   90.00
_cell.angle_beta   90.00
_cell.angle_gamma   90.00
#
_symmetry.space_group_name_H-M   'P 1'
#
loop_
_entity.id
_entity.type
_entity.pdbx_description
1 polymer ?
#
loop_
_entity_poly.entity_id
_entity_poly.type
_entity_poly.pdbx_seq_one_letter_code
_entity_poly.pdbx_strand_id
1 'polypeptide(L)'
;MATKEKKELNPRCQWTKFAVATILYLLFLVWVESWWGLIVVPFIFDVYITKKIKWQWWRESPNDATRFIMSWVDALVFALVAVYFINLFFFQNYVIPSSSLEKSLLTGDYLFVSKVSYGPRKPQTPLTMPLTQHTLPVFDCDSYIEWPQWKYERAKGFGHVELNDIVVFNYPAGDTICTAPQYQAQDFYRLAYGLGEGAYAQTHGGYLPNLSKMTLQQQRDFLAQMYADGRRIIDSNPSEYGHIKARPADRRENYVKRCVGLPGQTLQIKNRIIYLDGKANKEPDNVQYSYYVKLRSQMPLELMDELGISMEDITSLNTSGYLPLTNASVKALKAHKDVVESVTLVNDPTTWDIYPLNGNKGWTRDNYGPVWIPKKGATLKLTMSNIAIYERPIRVYEGNDLQVKDGKIYINGKEAKYYTFKMDYYWMQGDNRHNSLDSRYWGFVPEDHIVGKPIFIWWSHDPDHSGFSGIRWSRLFRFVDNIK
;
A
#
# COMPACT_ATOMS: atom_id res chain seq x y z
N MET A 1 10.91 -27.03 53.91
CA MET A 1 11.17 -27.02 52.47
C MET A 1 10.57 -28.27 51.85
N ALA A 2 9.41 -28.17 51.24
CA ALA A 2 8.79 -29.29 50.56
C ALA A 2 9.42 -29.43 49.18
N THR A 3 10.18 -30.50 48.96
CA THR A 3 10.66 -30.94 47.65
C THR A 3 9.44 -31.24 46.78
N LYS A 4 9.12 -30.32 45.82
CA LYS A 4 8.18 -30.60 44.77
C LYS A 4 8.69 -31.80 43.99
N GLU A 5 8.08 -32.97 44.19
CA GLU A 5 8.33 -34.14 43.35
C GLU A 5 8.20 -33.76 41.90
N LYS A 6 9.26 -34.00 41.09
CA LYS A 6 9.20 -33.90 39.64
C LYS A 6 8.16 -34.90 39.14
N LYS A 7 6.99 -34.40 38.78
CA LYS A 7 5.93 -35.23 38.20
C LYS A 7 6.48 -35.92 36.96
N GLU A 8 6.71 -37.23 37.03
CA GLU A 8 7.15 -38.03 35.89
C GLU A 8 6.16 -37.83 34.74
N LEU A 9 6.63 -37.22 33.64
CA LEU A 9 5.81 -36.96 32.48
C LEU A 9 5.54 -38.28 31.77
N ASN A 10 4.25 -38.64 31.62
CA ASN A 10 3.83 -39.85 30.93
C ASN A 10 4.45 -39.90 29.51
N PRO A 11 5.34 -40.88 29.18
CA PRO A 11 5.98 -40.95 27.90
C PRO A 11 5.03 -40.94 26.69
N ARG A 12 3.89 -41.67 26.80
CA ARG A 12 2.86 -41.70 25.74
C ARG A 12 2.31 -40.29 25.45
N CYS A 13 2.06 -39.49 26.47
CA CYS A 13 1.57 -38.13 26.33
C CYS A 13 2.62 -37.24 25.64
N GLN A 14 3.91 -37.39 25.91
CA GLN A 14 4.99 -36.63 25.27
C GLN A 14 5.12 -36.98 23.78
N TRP A 15 5.08 -38.29 23.44
CA TRP A 15 5.08 -38.73 22.06
C TRP A 15 3.86 -38.24 21.27
N THR A 16 2.68 -38.25 21.89
CA THR A 16 1.46 -37.68 21.25
C THR A 16 1.63 -36.19 20.99
N LYS A 17 2.12 -35.40 21.96
CA LYS A 17 2.36 -33.98 21.80
C LYS A 17 3.38 -33.70 20.69
N PHE A 18 4.48 -34.45 20.67
CA PHE A 18 5.49 -34.37 19.61
C PHE A 18 4.88 -34.66 18.23
N ALA A 19 4.14 -35.77 18.11
CA ALA A 19 3.51 -36.15 16.84
C ALA A 19 2.54 -35.07 16.34
N VAL A 20 1.64 -34.57 17.20
CA VAL A 20 0.70 -33.52 16.85
C VAL A 20 1.42 -32.22 16.44
N ALA A 21 2.39 -31.76 17.24
CA ALA A 21 3.15 -30.54 16.93
C ALA A 21 3.91 -30.69 15.62
N THR A 22 4.56 -31.84 15.39
CA THR A 22 5.32 -32.10 14.16
C THR A 22 4.40 -32.19 12.94
N ILE A 23 3.25 -32.88 13.03
CA ILE A 23 2.30 -32.96 11.92
C ILE A 23 1.77 -31.57 11.56
N LEU A 24 1.34 -30.78 12.55
CA LEU A 24 0.85 -29.41 12.30
C LEU A 24 1.95 -28.54 11.67
N TYR A 25 3.17 -28.67 12.16
CA TYR A 25 4.31 -27.93 11.60
C TYR A 25 4.64 -28.36 10.17
N LEU A 26 4.63 -29.66 9.88
CA LEU A 26 4.86 -30.17 8.52
C LEU A 26 3.77 -29.73 7.55
N LEU A 27 2.50 -29.73 7.99
CA LEU A 27 1.38 -29.19 7.19
C LEU A 27 1.57 -27.70 6.88
N PHE A 28 2.06 -26.93 7.86
CA PHE A 28 2.42 -25.53 7.67
C PHE A 28 3.56 -25.38 6.65
N LEU A 29 4.63 -26.20 6.73
CA LEU A 29 5.75 -26.15 5.77
C LEU A 29 5.31 -26.50 4.35
N VAL A 30 4.44 -27.50 4.20
CA VAL A 30 3.84 -27.87 2.90
C VAL A 30 3.01 -26.71 2.34
N TRP A 31 2.21 -26.05 3.17
CA TRP A 31 1.42 -24.89 2.74
C TRP A 31 2.29 -23.70 2.30
N VAL A 32 3.37 -23.43 3.05
CA VAL A 32 4.29 -22.33 2.73
C VAL A 32 5.30 -22.74 1.62
N GLU A 33 5.35 -24.03 1.26
CA GLU A 33 6.31 -24.57 0.28
C GLU A 33 7.80 -24.26 0.66
N SER A 34 8.14 -24.36 1.96
CA SER A 34 9.45 -24.00 2.49
C SER A 34 10.11 -25.19 3.20
N TRP A 35 11.02 -25.85 2.52
CA TRP A 35 11.74 -27.01 3.07
C TRP A 35 12.84 -26.62 4.06
N TRP A 36 13.32 -25.38 4.04
CA TRP A 36 14.28 -24.87 5.02
C TRP A 36 13.76 -24.94 6.46
N GLY A 37 12.45 -24.87 6.63
CA GLY A 37 11.82 -25.01 7.93
C GLY A 37 12.02 -26.38 8.58
N LEU A 38 12.42 -27.43 7.86
CA LEU A 38 12.70 -28.74 8.45
C LEU A 38 13.79 -28.71 9.54
N ILE A 39 14.64 -27.68 9.53
CA ILE A 39 15.66 -27.47 10.58
C ILE A 39 15.02 -27.29 11.97
N VAL A 40 13.75 -26.94 12.07
CA VAL A 40 13.03 -26.76 13.35
C VAL A 40 12.56 -28.09 13.94
N VAL A 41 12.37 -29.14 13.13
CA VAL A 41 11.86 -30.45 13.59
C VAL A 41 12.74 -31.09 14.68
N PRO A 42 14.10 -31.09 14.59
CA PRO A 42 14.97 -31.54 15.68
C PRO A 42 14.74 -30.79 17.00
N PHE A 43 14.43 -29.49 16.95
CA PHE A 43 14.15 -28.70 18.15
C PHE A 43 12.79 -29.07 18.75
N ILE A 44 11.77 -29.32 17.91
CA ILE A 44 10.48 -29.85 18.39
C ILE A 44 10.70 -31.21 19.08
N PHE A 45 11.53 -32.07 18.48
CA PHE A 45 11.87 -33.36 19.05
C PHE A 45 12.59 -33.20 20.41
N ASP A 46 13.52 -32.27 20.51
CA ASP A 46 14.24 -32.02 21.78
C ASP A 46 13.27 -31.51 22.87
N VAL A 47 12.39 -30.57 22.56
CA VAL A 47 11.43 -29.98 23.51
C VAL A 47 10.54 -31.05 24.14
N TYR A 48 10.06 -32.02 23.37
CA TYR A 48 9.10 -33.01 23.86
C TYR A 48 9.76 -34.32 24.28
N ILE A 49 10.81 -34.79 23.61
CA ILE A 49 11.34 -36.13 23.77
C ILE A 49 12.71 -36.14 24.46
N THR A 50 13.74 -35.55 23.83
CA THR A 50 15.13 -35.69 24.35
C THR A 50 15.43 -34.78 25.52
N LYS A 51 14.85 -33.60 25.57
CA LYS A 51 15.04 -32.61 26.66
C LYS A 51 16.51 -32.35 27.01
N LYS A 52 17.39 -32.48 26.00
CA LYS A 52 18.84 -32.27 26.17
C LYS A 52 19.14 -30.77 26.34
N ILE A 53 18.41 -29.92 25.61
CA ILE A 53 18.55 -28.47 25.73
C ILE A 53 17.67 -28.01 26.90
N LYS A 54 18.29 -27.38 27.89
CA LYS A 54 17.57 -26.83 29.05
C LYS A 54 16.95 -25.48 28.67
N TRP A 55 15.87 -25.50 27.83
CA TRP A 55 15.19 -24.29 27.35
C TRP A 55 14.77 -23.33 28.45
N GLN A 56 14.44 -23.90 29.65
CA GLN A 56 13.97 -23.15 30.81
C GLN A 56 14.91 -23.32 32.00
N TRP A 57 16.24 -23.30 31.77
CA TRP A 57 17.31 -23.45 32.80
C TRP A 57 17.12 -22.47 33.98
N TRP A 58 16.58 -21.31 33.71
CA TRP A 58 16.34 -20.26 34.71
C TRP A 58 15.32 -20.66 35.77
N ARG A 59 14.41 -21.58 35.52
CA ARG A 59 13.44 -22.09 36.51
C ARG A 59 14.09 -22.84 37.67
N GLU A 60 15.26 -23.43 37.44
CA GLU A 60 16.04 -24.17 38.41
C GLU A 60 17.08 -23.28 39.13
N SER A 61 17.15 -21.97 38.78
CA SER A 61 18.08 -21.03 39.42
C SER A 61 17.77 -20.81 40.90
N PRO A 62 18.78 -20.82 41.79
CA PRO A 62 18.58 -20.55 43.21
C PRO A 62 18.19 -19.06 43.47
N ASN A 63 18.49 -18.16 42.53
CA ASN A 63 18.23 -16.73 42.66
C ASN A 63 16.82 -16.36 42.22
N ASP A 64 16.01 -15.82 43.14
CA ASP A 64 14.63 -15.39 42.88
C ASP A 64 14.53 -14.28 41.82
N ALA A 65 15.47 -13.33 41.83
CA ALA A 65 15.53 -12.27 40.83
C ALA A 65 15.76 -12.83 39.42
N THR A 66 16.66 -13.82 39.27
CA THR A 66 16.90 -14.49 38.00
C THR A 66 15.62 -15.18 37.50
N ARG A 67 14.91 -15.91 38.39
CA ARG A 67 13.66 -16.59 38.01
C ARG A 67 12.60 -15.57 37.58
N PHE A 68 12.46 -14.48 38.30
CA PHE A 68 11.50 -13.42 37.97
C PHE A 68 11.81 -12.76 36.61
N ILE A 69 13.01 -12.23 36.45
CA ILE A 69 13.43 -11.51 35.23
C ILE A 69 13.33 -12.44 34.00
N MET A 70 13.88 -13.65 34.10
CA MET A 70 13.90 -14.59 32.97
C MET A 70 12.51 -15.10 32.61
N SER A 71 11.56 -15.14 33.53
CA SER A 71 10.16 -15.46 33.21
C SER A 71 9.51 -14.41 32.31
N TRP A 72 9.82 -13.13 32.52
CA TRP A 72 9.37 -12.05 31.66
C TRP A 72 10.07 -12.08 30.31
N VAL A 73 11.37 -12.33 30.29
CA VAL A 73 12.14 -12.48 29.03
C VAL A 73 11.59 -13.64 28.18
N ASP A 74 11.34 -14.80 28.79
CA ASP A 74 10.77 -15.98 28.09
C ASP A 74 9.39 -15.66 27.51
N ALA A 75 8.51 -15.02 28.30
CA ALA A 75 7.19 -14.60 27.84
C ALA A 75 7.27 -13.58 26.70
N LEU A 76 8.17 -12.58 26.80
CA LEU A 76 8.35 -11.56 25.76
C LEU A 76 8.91 -12.17 24.47
N VAL A 77 9.93 -13.02 24.54
CA VAL A 77 10.49 -13.69 23.35
C VAL A 77 9.42 -14.56 22.67
N PHE A 78 8.68 -15.34 23.45
CA PHE A 78 7.58 -16.15 22.92
C PHE A 78 6.52 -15.27 22.22
N ALA A 79 6.09 -14.18 22.88
CA ALA A 79 5.10 -13.26 22.33
C ALA A 79 5.60 -12.61 21.01
N LEU A 80 6.84 -12.12 20.97
CA LEU A 80 7.43 -11.51 19.77
C LEU A 80 7.50 -12.50 18.61
N VAL A 81 7.96 -13.74 18.86
CA VAL A 81 8.04 -14.77 17.83
C VAL A 81 6.64 -15.15 17.33
N ALA A 82 5.68 -15.38 18.24
CA ALA A 82 4.32 -15.73 17.87
C ALA A 82 3.66 -14.62 17.04
N VAL A 83 3.75 -13.36 17.48
CA VAL A 83 3.18 -12.21 16.77
C VAL A 83 3.87 -12.01 15.42
N TYR A 84 5.18 -12.21 15.33
CA TYR A 84 5.90 -12.13 14.05
C TYR A 84 5.34 -13.13 13.03
N PHE A 85 5.17 -14.41 13.42
CA PHE A 85 4.61 -15.43 12.52
C PHE A 85 3.15 -15.17 12.18
N ILE A 86 2.35 -14.72 13.14
CA ILE A 86 0.94 -14.36 12.91
C ILE A 86 0.85 -13.22 11.90
N ASN A 87 1.63 -12.15 12.11
CA ASN A 87 1.65 -11.00 11.21
C ASN A 87 2.21 -11.32 9.82
N LEU A 88 3.12 -12.28 9.73
CA LEU A 88 3.72 -12.66 8.46
C LEU A 88 2.75 -13.49 7.60
N PHE A 89 2.06 -14.47 8.19
CA PHE A 89 1.33 -15.48 7.43
C PHE A 89 -0.20 -15.38 7.53
N PHE A 90 -0.74 -14.82 8.60
CA PHE A 90 -2.17 -14.91 8.84
C PHE A 90 -2.89 -13.57 8.75
N PHE A 91 -2.64 -12.68 9.69
CA PHE A 91 -3.29 -11.37 9.73
C PHE A 91 -2.41 -10.31 10.38
N GLN A 92 -2.71 -9.07 10.07
CA GLN A 92 -2.02 -7.91 10.64
C GLN A 92 -3.01 -6.76 10.80
N ASN A 93 -2.83 -5.97 11.87
CA ASN A 93 -3.64 -4.79 12.11
C ASN A 93 -3.01 -3.56 11.46
N TYR A 94 -3.86 -2.71 10.87
CA TYR A 94 -3.49 -1.42 10.29
C TYR A 94 -4.47 -0.34 10.75
N VAL A 95 -4.00 0.89 10.82
CA VAL A 95 -4.83 2.07 11.08
C VAL A 95 -4.96 2.88 9.79
N ILE A 96 -6.13 3.46 9.54
CA ILE A 96 -6.37 4.37 8.42
C ILE A 96 -5.91 5.77 8.83
N PRO A 97 -4.85 6.31 8.18
CA PRO A 97 -4.29 7.60 8.56
C PRO A 97 -4.84 8.78 7.74
N SER A 98 -5.60 8.53 6.67
CA SER A 98 -6.01 9.55 5.70
C SER A 98 -7.42 9.35 5.17
N SER A 99 -8.02 10.42 4.68
CA SER A 99 -9.38 10.49 4.14
C SER A 99 -9.55 9.94 2.71
N SER A 100 -8.53 9.28 2.13
CA SER A 100 -8.58 8.82 0.72
C SER A 100 -9.62 7.74 0.42
N LEU A 101 -10.12 7.03 1.43
CA LEU A 101 -11.25 6.08 1.37
C LEU A 101 -12.44 6.57 2.22
N GLU A 102 -12.54 7.87 2.47
CA GLU A 102 -13.59 8.48 3.28
C GLU A 102 -14.98 7.99 2.84
N LYS A 103 -15.92 7.90 3.79
CA LYS A 103 -17.23 7.24 3.71
C LYS A 103 -17.17 5.70 3.67
N SER A 104 -16.16 5.09 3.09
CA SER A 104 -15.94 3.64 3.17
C SER A 104 -15.12 3.27 4.42
N LEU A 105 -13.89 3.78 4.51
CA LEU A 105 -13.02 3.65 5.68
C LEU A 105 -12.64 5.05 6.17
N LEU A 106 -12.87 5.31 7.44
CA LEU A 106 -12.63 6.63 8.04
C LEU A 106 -11.24 6.69 8.66
N THR A 107 -10.67 7.88 8.67
CA THR A 107 -9.47 8.16 9.46
C THR A 107 -9.70 7.76 10.92
N GLY A 108 -8.76 6.98 11.49
CA GLY A 108 -8.91 6.40 12.83
C GLY A 108 -9.62 5.05 12.90
N ASP A 109 -9.99 4.43 11.76
CA ASP A 109 -10.43 3.03 11.71
C ASP A 109 -9.21 2.11 11.82
N TYR A 110 -9.30 1.11 12.70
CA TYR A 110 -8.31 0.04 12.85
C TYR A 110 -8.82 -1.22 12.17
N LEU A 111 -8.09 -1.67 11.17
CA LEU A 111 -8.48 -2.77 10.31
C LEU A 111 -7.81 -4.08 10.71
N PHE A 112 -8.57 -5.15 10.75
CA PHE A 112 -8.07 -6.51 10.77
C PHE A 112 -7.89 -7.00 9.32
N VAL A 113 -6.63 -7.15 8.90
CA VAL A 113 -6.28 -7.48 7.51
C VAL A 113 -5.82 -8.93 7.41
N SER A 114 -6.56 -9.73 6.67
CA SER A 114 -6.24 -11.12 6.38
C SER A 114 -5.24 -11.24 5.21
N LYS A 115 -4.13 -11.89 5.45
CA LYS A 115 -3.16 -12.24 4.40
C LYS A 115 -3.54 -13.55 3.71
N VAL A 116 -4.22 -14.44 4.44
CA VAL A 116 -4.65 -15.75 3.93
C VAL A 116 -5.72 -15.60 2.84
N SER A 117 -6.48 -14.52 2.82
CA SER A 117 -7.49 -14.26 1.79
C SER A 117 -6.92 -14.32 0.38
N TYR A 118 -5.75 -13.69 0.15
CA TYR A 118 -5.08 -13.69 -1.15
C TYR A 118 -3.82 -14.59 -1.16
N GLY A 119 -3.52 -15.23 -0.02
CA GLY A 119 -2.28 -15.97 0.23
C GLY A 119 -1.15 -15.07 0.76
N PRO A 120 -0.50 -15.45 1.86
CA PRO A 120 0.59 -14.67 2.43
C PRO A 120 1.83 -14.71 1.53
N ARG A 121 2.52 -13.58 1.43
CA ARG A 121 3.83 -13.51 0.77
C ARG A 121 4.89 -14.12 1.68
N LYS A 122 5.80 -14.90 1.12
CA LYS A 122 7.04 -15.23 1.81
C LYS A 122 7.86 -13.94 1.99
N PRO A 123 8.57 -13.75 3.10
CA PRO A 123 9.34 -12.52 3.32
C PRO A 123 10.42 -12.38 2.26
N GLN A 124 10.44 -11.26 1.55
CA GLN A 124 11.53 -10.94 0.61
C GLN A 124 12.76 -10.44 1.37
N THR A 125 12.54 -9.76 2.51
CA THR A 125 13.58 -9.30 3.44
C THR A 125 13.42 -10.06 4.77
N PRO A 126 14.01 -11.29 4.90
CA PRO A 126 13.73 -12.18 6.02
C PRO A 126 14.33 -11.69 7.35
N LEU A 127 15.43 -10.94 7.31
CA LEU A 127 16.09 -10.41 8.50
C LEU A 127 15.51 -9.04 8.85
N THR A 128 14.40 -9.04 9.57
CA THR A 128 13.68 -7.83 9.97
C THR A 128 13.26 -7.89 11.43
N MET A 129 13.27 -6.73 12.09
CA MET A 129 12.78 -6.60 13.46
C MET A 129 11.26 -6.79 13.49
N PRO A 130 10.73 -7.66 14.37
CA PRO A 130 9.29 -7.80 14.55
C PRO A 130 8.60 -6.46 14.88
N LEU A 131 7.34 -6.33 14.45
CA LEU A 131 6.47 -5.17 14.73
C LEU A 131 6.95 -3.82 14.13
N THR A 132 7.91 -3.85 13.23
CA THR A 132 8.37 -2.64 12.51
C THR A 132 8.17 -2.79 11.01
N GLN A 133 7.94 -1.68 10.31
CA GLN A 133 7.79 -1.70 8.84
C GLN A 133 9.15 -1.48 8.16
N HIS A 134 9.83 -0.38 8.45
CA HIS A 134 11.08 -0.01 7.79
C HIS A 134 12.09 0.69 8.72
N THR A 135 11.64 1.41 9.77
CA THR A 135 12.49 2.20 10.64
C THR A 135 12.26 1.78 12.10
N LEU A 136 13.32 1.69 12.89
CA LEU A 136 13.22 1.47 14.32
C LEU A 136 12.76 2.77 15.00
N PRO A 137 11.70 2.74 15.80
CA PRO A 137 11.33 3.89 16.60
C PRO A 137 12.49 4.22 17.57
N VAL A 138 12.73 5.52 17.84
CA VAL A 138 13.78 6.05 18.72
C VAL A 138 15.18 6.10 18.09
N PHE A 139 15.60 5.12 17.27
CA PHE A 139 16.96 5.07 16.73
C PHE A 139 17.07 5.63 15.31
N ASP A 140 15.96 5.84 14.63
CA ASP A 140 15.83 6.38 13.27
C ASP A 140 16.71 5.65 12.23
N CYS A 141 17.01 4.36 12.49
CA CYS A 141 17.75 3.49 11.59
C CYS A 141 16.84 2.40 11.02
N ASP A 142 17.32 1.71 9.99
CA ASP A 142 16.56 0.62 9.38
C ASP A 142 16.26 -0.50 10.37
N SER A 143 15.05 -1.01 10.32
CA SER A 143 14.59 -2.13 11.13
C SER A 143 14.83 -3.49 10.44
N TYR A 144 15.57 -3.50 9.35
CA TYR A 144 15.86 -4.70 8.55
C TYR A 144 17.28 -4.68 8.00
N ILE A 145 17.76 -5.86 7.64
CA ILE A 145 19.02 -6.03 6.92
C ILE A 145 18.68 -6.36 5.48
N GLU A 146 19.28 -5.61 4.52
CA GLU A 146 18.97 -5.75 3.10
C GLU A 146 19.39 -7.07 2.49
N TRP A 147 20.35 -7.77 3.10
CA TRP A 147 20.83 -9.07 2.62
C TRP A 147 20.59 -10.16 3.67
N PRO A 148 20.10 -11.37 3.29
CA PRO A 148 19.71 -11.78 1.94
C PRO A 148 18.34 -11.19 1.53
N GLN A 149 18.15 -10.96 0.22
CA GLN A 149 16.82 -10.72 -0.37
C GLN A 149 16.38 -11.97 -1.13
N TRP A 150 15.16 -12.43 -0.84
CA TRP A 150 14.59 -13.59 -1.52
C TRP A 150 13.67 -13.15 -2.66
N LYS A 151 13.54 -14.03 -3.65
CA LYS A 151 12.59 -13.82 -4.74
C LYS A 151 11.16 -13.81 -4.21
N TYR A 152 10.30 -13.04 -4.90
CA TYR A 152 8.88 -13.05 -4.59
C TYR A 152 8.29 -14.46 -4.77
N GLU A 153 7.65 -14.93 -3.71
CA GLU A 153 6.84 -16.13 -3.68
C GLU A 153 5.63 -15.91 -2.77
N ARG A 154 4.51 -16.54 -3.09
CA ARG A 154 3.27 -16.44 -2.34
C ARG A 154 2.70 -17.82 -2.07
N ALA A 155 2.36 -18.11 -0.81
CA ALA A 155 1.64 -19.32 -0.45
C ALA A 155 0.20 -19.26 -0.97
N LYS A 156 -0.43 -20.40 -1.16
CA LYS A 156 -1.81 -20.48 -1.64
C LYS A 156 -2.76 -19.85 -0.64
N GLY A 157 -3.61 -18.93 -1.11
CA GLY A 157 -4.69 -18.30 -0.36
C GLY A 157 -6.05 -18.97 -0.58
N PHE A 158 -7.09 -18.40 0.02
CA PHE A 158 -8.48 -18.83 -0.19
C PHE A 158 -9.09 -18.27 -1.47
N GLY A 159 -8.55 -17.17 -2.00
CA GLY A 159 -9.03 -16.50 -3.20
C GLY A 159 -7.97 -15.61 -3.82
N HIS A 160 -8.41 -14.68 -4.62
CA HIS A 160 -7.61 -13.68 -5.32
C HIS A 160 -8.27 -12.32 -5.18
N VAL A 161 -7.58 -11.26 -5.59
CA VAL A 161 -8.14 -9.90 -5.60
C VAL A 161 -9.28 -9.83 -6.61
N GLU A 162 -10.43 -9.38 -6.15
CA GLU A 162 -11.64 -9.20 -6.97
C GLU A 162 -11.92 -7.73 -7.25
N LEU A 163 -12.76 -7.50 -8.26
CA LEU A 163 -13.18 -6.14 -8.60
C LEU A 163 -13.97 -5.52 -7.45
N ASN A 164 -13.64 -4.27 -7.12
CA ASN A 164 -14.16 -3.50 -6.00
C ASN A 164 -13.71 -3.95 -4.59
N ASP A 165 -12.85 -4.96 -4.46
CA ASP A 165 -12.20 -5.26 -3.18
C ASP A 165 -11.42 -4.03 -2.66
N ILE A 166 -11.50 -3.76 -1.37
CA ILE A 166 -10.54 -2.89 -0.69
C ILE A 166 -9.31 -3.74 -0.38
N VAL A 167 -8.12 -3.26 -0.79
CA VAL A 167 -6.88 -4.03 -0.76
C VAL A 167 -5.80 -3.23 -0.03
N VAL A 168 -5.08 -3.90 0.89
CA VAL A 168 -3.85 -3.38 1.46
C VAL A 168 -2.67 -3.87 0.62
N PHE A 169 -1.79 -2.94 0.23
CA PHE A 169 -0.61 -3.23 -0.58
C PHE A 169 0.55 -2.28 -0.24
N ASN A 170 1.77 -2.68 -0.57
CA ASN A 170 2.93 -1.81 -0.43
C ASN A 170 2.97 -0.78 -1.57
N TYR A 171 3.34 0.44 -1.24
CA TYR A 171 3.35 1.57 -2.16
C TYR A 171 4.29 1.32 -3.36
N PRO A 172 3.79 1.26 -4.60
CA PRO A 172 4.62 0.86 -5.75
C PRO A 172 5.74 1.86 -6.07
N ALA A 173 5.49 3.17 -5.91
CA ALA A 173 6.49 4.20 -6.17
C ALA A 173 7.45 4.44 -4.99
N GLY A 174 7.30 3.70 -3.87
CA GLY A 174 8.16 3.78 -2.70
C GLY A 174 9.44 2.94 -2.79
N ASP A 175 9.85 2.51 -3.98
CA ASP A 175 11.09 1.79 -4.25
C ASP A 175 12.33 2.66 -4.12
N THR A 176 12.18 3.96 -4.30
CA THR A 176 13.21 4.98 -4.09
C THR A 176 12.63 6.05 -3.18
N ILE A 177 13.39 6.45 -2.17
CA ILE A 177 12.99 7.49 -1.20
C ILE A 177 14.12 8.48 -0.95
N CYS A 178 13.76 9.66 -0.49
CA CYS A 178 14.64 10.57 0.22
C CYS A 178 14.60 10.23 1.71
N THR A 179 15.77 10.17 2.38
CA THR A 179 15.82 9.74 3.79
C THR A 179 15.44 10.82 4.79
N ALA A 180 15.34 12.10 4.38
CA ALA A 180 14.87 13.17 5.27
C ALA A 180 13.40 12.92 5.67
N PRO A 181 13.03 13.06 6.96
CA PRO A 181 11.72 12.66 7.49
C PRO A 181 10.52 13.23 6.72
N GLN A 182 10.59 14.50 6.30
CA GLN A 182 9.52 15.18 5.57
C GLN A 182 9.30 14.66 4.14
N TYR A 183 10.28 13.90 3.58
CA TYR A 183 10.22 13.37 2.23
C TYR A 183 10.08 11.84 2.15
N GLN A 184 10.23 11.12 3.26
CA GLN A 184 10.21 9.64 3.27
C GLN A 184 8.91 9.02 2.73
N ALA A 185 7.77 9.68 2.95
CA ALA A 185 6.46 9.24 2.49
C ALA A 185 6.05 9.84 1.14
N GLN A 186 6.87 10.74 0.58
CA GLN A 186 6.59 11.38 -0.71
C GLN A 186 7.00 10.48 -1.88
N ASP A 187 6.32 10.67 -3.01
CA ASP A 187 6.71 10.04 -4.27
C ASP A 187 8.00 10.67 -4.80
N PHE A 188 9.09 9.93 -4.71
CA PHE A 188 10.41 10.38 -5.16
C PHE A 188 10.42 10.79 -6.63
N TYR A 189 9.69 10.08 -7.48
CA TYR A 189 9.68 10.36 -8.92
C TYR A 189 8.97 11.68 -9.20
N ARG A 190 7.82 11.92 -8.59
CA ARG A 190 7.09 13.18 -8.71
C ARG A 190 7.91 14.36 -8.17
N LEU A 191 8.60 14.16 -7.04
CA LEU A 191 9.50 15.18 -6.47
C LEU A 191 10.62 15.50 -7.46
N ALA A 192 11.29 14.48 -8.02
CA ALA A 192 12.38 14.68 -8.97
C ALA A 192 11.90 15.38 -10.26
N TYR A 193 10.79 14.95 -10.85
CA TYR A 193 10.23 15.64 -12.02
C TYR A 193 9.89 17.09 -11.70
N GLY A 194 9.19 17.36 -10.59
CA GLY A 194 8.78 18.71 -10.21
C GLY A 194 9.97 19.66 -9.97
N LEU A 195 11.04 19.18 -9.32
CA LEU A 195 12.26 19.96 -9.12
C LEU A 195 12.98 20.26 -10.44
N GLY A 196 13.07 19.28 -11.35
CA GLY A 196 13.67 19.49 -12.66
C GLY A 196 12.87 20.46 -13.53
N GLU A 197 11.56 20.31 -13.56
CA GLU A 197 10.66 21.24 -14.28
C GLU A 197 10.73 22.65 -13.70
N GLY A 198 10.78 22.78 -12.37
CA GLY A 198 10.95 24.06 -11.70
C GLY A 198 12.28 24.74 -12.06
N ALA A 199 13.39 24.00 -12.04
CA ALA A 199 14.71 24.49 -12.43
C ALA A 199 14.75 24.91 -13.91
N TYR A 200 14.14 24.13 -14.79
CA TYR A 200 14.00 24.48 -16.21
C TYR A 200 13.22 25.77 -16.39
N ALA A 201 12.05 25.87 -15.75
CA ALA A 201 11.20 27.05 -15.83
C ALA A 201 11.92 28.32 -15.36
N GLN A 202 12.70 28.26 -14.27
CA GLN A 202 13.48 29.39 -13.75
C GLN A 202 14.47 29.95 -14.81
N THR A 203 15.07 29.07 -15.61
CA THR A 203 16.05 29.46 -16.65
C THR A 203 15.39 29.84 -17.97
N HIS A 204 14.10 29.54 -18.16
CA HIS A 204 13.36 29.74 -19.42
C HIS A 204 12.14 30.65 -19.24
N GLY A 205 12.26 31.70 -18.42
CA GLY A 205 11.25 32.75 -18.27
C GLY A 205 9.96 32.30 -17.61
N GLY A 206 9.97 31.24 -16.81
CA GLY A 206 8.83 30.73 -16.09
C GLY A 206 7.95 29.72 -16.87
N TYR A 207 8.36 29.34 -18.08
CA TYR A 207 7.55 28.50 -18.96
C TYR A 207 8.17 27.13 -19.23
N LEU A 208 7.32 26.11 -19.26
CA LEU A 208 7.65 24.79 -19.80
C LEU A 208 7.30 24.72 -21.29
N PRO A 209 8.03 23.94 -22.09
CA PRO A 209 7.72 23.76 -23.50
C PRO A 209 6.40 23.01 -23.68
N ASN A 210 5.69 23.32 -24.76
CA ASN A 210 4.46 22.62 -25.10
C ASN A 210 4.78 21.20 -25.62
N LEU A 211 4.67 20.19 -24.76
CA LEU A 211 4.98 18.81 -25.11
C LEU A 211 4.13 18.27 -26.26
N SER A 212 2.90 18.78 -26.47
CA SER A 212 2.04 18.31 -27.58
C SER A 212 2.58 18.66 -28.96
N LYS A 213 3.50 19.62 -29.07
CA LYS A 213 4.17 20.01 -30.33
C LYS A 213 5.45 19.20 -30.60
N MET A 214 5.86 18.37 -29.66
CA MET A 214 7.08 17.55 -29.77
C MET A 214 6.74 16.15 -30.30
N THR A 215 7.72 15.53 -31.01
CA THR A 215 7.65 14.09 -31.29
C THR A 215 7.71 13.28 -30.00
N LEU A 216 7.24 12.02 -30.01
CA LEU A 216 7.30 11.15 -28.83
C LEU A 216 8.72 10.95 -28.31
N GLN A 217 9.72 10.91 -29.19
CA GLN A 217 11.12 10.82 -28.76
C GLN A 217 11.57 12.10 -28.06
N GLN A 218 11.28 13.28 -28.63
CA GLN A 218 11.61 14.57 -28.01
C GLN A 218 10.93 14.75 -26.65
N GLN A 219 9.66 14.33 -26.51
CA GLN A 219 8.98 14.34 -25.20
C GLN A 219 9.72 13.49 -24.16
N ARG A 220 10.11 12.27 -24.56
CA ARG A 220 10.87 11.36 -23.66
C ARG A 220 12.21 11.95 -23.26
N ASP A 221 12.95 12.47 -24.22
CA ASP A 221 14.28 13.04 -23.97
C ASP A 221 14.18 14.25 -23.03
N PHE A 222 13.20 15.12 -23.26
CA PHE A 222 12.93 16.27 -22.39
C PHE A 222 12.56 15.82 -20.97
N LEU A 223 11.61 14.92 -20.82
CA LEU A 223 11.18 14.43 -19.50
C LEU A 223 12.30 13.64 -18.79
N ALA A 224 13.11 12.87 -19.52
CA ALA A 224 14.28 12.21 -18.95
C ALA A 224 15.31 13.22 -18.42
N GLN A 225 15.49 14.35 -19.14
CA GLN A 225 16.34 15.43 -18.67
C GLN A 225 15.79 16.07 -17.39
N MET A 226 14.47 16.37 -17.35
CA MET A 226 13.82 16.92 -16.14
C MET A 226 14.01 16.00 -14.93
N TYR A 227 13.79 14.70 -15.11
CA TYR A 227 14.05 13.72 -14.05
C TYR A 227 15.50 13.69 -13.60
N ALA A 228 16.46 13.73 -14.54
CA ALA A 228 17.88 13.72 -14.24
C ALA A 228 18.33 14.99 -13.49
N ASP A 229 17.83 16.14 -13.90
CA ASP A 229 18.12 17.43 -13.25
C ASP A 229 17.54 17.51 -11.85
N GLY A 230 16.28 17.10 -11.67
CA GLY A 230 15.66 17.05 -10.35
C GLY A 230 16.35 16.06 -9.41
N ARG A 231 16.74 14.88 -9.90
CA ARG A 231 17.54 13.93 -9.13
C ARG A 231 18.89 14.52 -8.71
N ARG A 232 19.54 15.26 -9.59
CA ARG A 232 20.80 15.96 -9.28
C ARG A 232 20.60 17.01 -8.19
N ILE A 233 19.50 17.78 -8.25
CA ILE A 233 19.14 18.76 -7.21
C ILE A 233 18.98 18.06 -5.85
N ILE A 234 18.26 16.94 -5.79
CA ILE A 234 18.08 16.15 -4.55
C ILE A 234 19.45 15.68 -4.03
N ASP A 235 20.27 15.09 -4.88
CA ASP A 235 21.55 14.49 -4.50
C ASP A 235 22.58 15.55 -4.06
N SER A 236 22.47 16.77 -4.60
CA SER A 236 23.32 17.92 -4.24
C SER A 236 22.90 18.62 -2.95
N ASN A 237 21.74 18.32 -2.38
CA ASN A 237 21.21 18.97 -1.19
C ASN A 237 20.83 17.97 -0.08
N PRO A 238 21.81 17.22 0.45
CA PRO A 238 21.52 16.19 1.46
C PRO A 238 21.03 16.75 2.81
N SER A 239 21.30 18.04 3.09
CA SER A 239 20.76 18.72 4.27
C SER A 239 19.25 18.90 4.22
N GLU A 240 18.65 19.00 3.04
CA GLU A 240 17.21 19.17 2.84
C GLU A 240 16.52 17.82 2.59
N TYR A 241 17.04 17.02 1.66
CA TYR A 241 16.41 15.78 1.19
C TYR A 241 16.94 14.51 1.88
N GLY A 242 18.05 14.60 2.60
CA GLY A 242 18.78 13.41 3.06
C GLY A 242 19.50 12.73 1.89
N HIS A 243 19.57 11.40 1.93
CA HIS A 243 20.17 10.58 0.88
C HIS A 243 19.10 9.85 0.06
N ILE A 244 19.41 9.60 -1.22
CA ILE A 244 18.56 8.76 -2.05
C ILE A 244 18.81 7.30 -1.68
N LYS A 245 17.76 6.58 -1.31
CA LYS A 245 17.82 5.18 -0.86
C LYS A 245 16.79 4.32 -1.57
N ALA A 246 17.18 3.10 -1.97
CA ALA A 246 16.26 2.07 -2.42
C ALA A 246 15.59 1.38 -1.23
N ARG A 247 14.35 0.93 -1.39
CA ARG A 247 13.60 0.21 -0.35
C ARG A 247 12.98 -1.07 -0.92
N PRO A 248 13.24 -2.25 -0.32
CA PRO A 248 12.63 -3.51 -0.75
C PRO A 248 11.10 -3.44 -0.75
N ALA A 249 10.44 -4.21 -1.63
CA ALA A 249 9.00 -4.13 -1.83
C ALA A 249 8.20 -4.37 -0.54
N ASP A 250 8.61 -5.34 0.28
CA ASP A 250 7.94 -5.67 1.55
C ASP A 250 8.28 -4.71 2.72
N ARG A 251 9.16 -3.73 2.47
CA ARG A 251 9.55 -2.68 3.45
C ARG A 251 9.01 -1.30 3.11
N ARG A 252 8.29 -1.15 1.99
CA ARG A 252 7.65 0.11 1.59
C ARG A 252 6.42 0.41 2.43
N GLU A 253 5.98 1.68 2.39
CA GLU A 253 4.75 2.11 3.04
C GLU A 253 3.55 1.24 2.65
N ASN A 254 2.63 1.01 3.59
CA ASN A 254 1.40 0.29 3.32
C ASN A 254 0.31 1.28 2.92
N TYR A 255 -0.29 1.04 1.77
CA TYR A 255 -1.42 1.78 1.25
C TYR A 255 -2.67 0.91 1.24
N VAL A 256 -3.82 1.55 1.33
CA VAL A 256 -5.12 0.90 1.17
C VAL A 256 -5.94 1.64 0.14
N LYS A 257 -6.43 0.93 -0.88
CA LYS A 257 -7.26 1.47 -1.97
C LYS A 257 -8.26 0.42 -2.44
N ARG A 258 -9.21 0.84 -3.25
CA ARG A 258 -10.14 -0.06 -3.93
C ARG A 258 -9.57 -0.54 -5.25
N CYS A 259 -9.66 -1.84 -5.51
CA CYS A 259 -9.30 -2.43 -6.79
C CYS A 259 -10.39 -2.15 -7.82
N VAL A 260 -10.12 -1.25 -8.75
CA VAL A 260 -11.09 -0.84 -9.79
C VAL A 260 -10.73 -1.35 -11.18
N GLY A 261 -9.68 -2.17 -11.28
CA GLY A 261 -9.28 -2.82 -12.53
C GLY A 261 -8.42 -4.05 -12.28
N LEU A 262 -8.78 -5.15 -12.94
CA LEU A 262 -8.16 -6.47 -12.79
C LEU A 262 -7.18 -6.78 -13.95
N PRO A 263 -6.25 -7.75 -13.76
CA PRO A 263 -5.32 -8.17 -14.80
C PRO A 263 -6.01 -8.58 -16.09
N GLY A 264 -5.56 -8.04 -17.23
CA GLY A 264 -6.09 -8.32 -18.56
C GLY A 264 -7.22 -7.39 -19.01
N GLN A 265 -7.79 -6.59 -18.13
CA GLN A 265 -8.85 -5.62 -18.47
C GLN A 265 -8.25 -4.34 -19.07
N THR A 266 -9.04 -3.67 -19.92
CA THR A 266 -8.74 -2.32 -20.39
C THR A 266 -9.58 -1.32 -19.62
N LEU A 267 -8.90 -0.47 -18.82
CA LEU A 267 -9.52 0.56 -18.02
C LEU A 267 -9.53 1.90 -18.77
N GLN A 268 -10.65 2.58 -18.73
CA GLN A 268 -10.80 3.96 -19.20
C GLN A 268 -11.70 4.75 -18.24
N ILE A 269 -11.31 5.98 -17.92
CA ILE A 269 -12.16 6.91 -17.18
C ILE A 269 -12.67 7.96 -18.15
N LYS A 270 -14.00 8.12 -18.24
CA LYS A 270 -14.67 9.16 -19.05
C LYS A 270 -15.61 9.92 -18.15
N ASN A 271 -15.38 11.21 -18.02
CA ASN A 271 -16.19 12.06 -17.15
C ASN A 271 -16.39 11.43 -15.76
N ARG A 272 -15.29 10.94 -15.14
CA ARG A 272 -15.22 10.30 -13.82
C ARG A 272 -15.75 8.85 -13.76
N ILE A 273 -16.50 8.40 -14.74
CA ILE A 273 -17.02 7.03 -14.79
C ILE A 273 -15.93 6.09 -15.28
N ILE A 274 -15.68 5.04 -14.51
CA ILE A 274 -14.72 3.98 -14.87
C ILE A 274 -15.41 3.01 -15.82
N TYR A 275 -14.77 2.77 -16.96
CA TYR A 275 -15.15 1.73 -17.92
C TYR A 275 -14.09 0.63 -17.91
N LEU A 276 -14.54 -0.62 -17.87
CA LEU A 276 -13.71 -1.82 -18.00
C LEU A 276 -14.14 -2.57 -19.25
N ASP A 277 -13.21 -2.76 -20.17
CA ASP A 277 -13.49 -3.39 -21.49
C ASP A 277 -14.69 -2.75 -22.20
N GLY A 278 -14.79 -1.41 -22.09
CA GLY A 278 -15.86 -0.61 -22.70
C GLY A 278 -17.20 -0.61 -21.96
N LYS A 279 -17.34 -1.32 -20.84
CA LYS A 279 -18.54 -1.35 -20.00
C LYS A 279 -18.34 -0.50 -18.74
N ALA A 280 -19.33 0.32 -18.39
CA ALA A 280 -19.28 1.12 -17.16
C ALA A 280 -19.25 0.20 -15.93
N ASN A 281 -18.28 0.42 -15.04
CA ASN A 281 -18.21 -0.25 -13.76
C ASN A 281 -19.23 0.39 -12.80
N LYS A 282 -19.98 -0.45 -12.06
CA LYS A 282 -20.84 0.05 -10.99
C LYS A 282 -19.94 0.43 -9.80
N GLU A 283 -19.88 1.72 -9.53
CA GLU A 283 -19.14 2.23 -8.38
C GLU A 283 -19.95 2.06 -7.07
N PRO A 284 -19.24 1.92 -5.92
CA PRO A 284 -19.86 2.00 -4.61
C PRO A 284 -20.55 3.37 -4.38
N ASP A 285 -21.62 3.38 -3.58
CA ASP A 285 -22.37 4.60 -3.27
C ASP A 285 -21.55 5.63 -2.47
N ASN A 286 -20.50 5.16 -1.77
CA ASN A 286 -19.59 5.96 -0.96
C ASN A 286 -18.53 6.75 -1.74
N VAL A 287 -18.48 6.61 -3.07
CA VAL A 287 -17.53 7.35 -3.90
C VAL A 287 -17.83 8.85 -3.84
N GLN A 288 -16.76 9.63 -3.60
CA GLN A 288 -16.83 11.09 -3.45
C GLN A 288 -16.04 11.80 -4.55
N TYR A 289 -16.56 12.99 -4.91
CA TYR A 289 -15.88 13.98 -5.76
C TYR A 289 -15.91 15.33 -5.08
N SER A 290 -14.96 16.21 -5.39
CA SER A 290 -14.93 17.57 -4.85
C SER A 290 -15.94 18.47 -5.58
N TYR A 291 -16.71 19.24 -4.82
CA TYR A 291 -17.67 20.21 -5.32
C TYR A 291 -17.40 21.57 -4.70
N TYR A 292 -17.43 22.63 -5.49
CA TYR A 292 -17.56 24.00 -4.98
C TYR A 292 -18.93 24.16 -4.36
N VAL A 293 -18.96 24.50 -3.08
CA VAL A 293 -20.20 24.73 -2.33
C VAL A 293 -20.24 26.18 -1.89
N LYS A 294 -21.22 26.93 -2.40
CA LYS A 294 -21.48 28.30 -1.96
C LYS A 294 -22.62 28.29 -0.97
N LEU A 295 -22.36 28.76 0.24
CA LEU A 295 -23.32 28.81 1.32
C LEU A 295 -24.03 30.17 1.36
N ARG A 296 -25.30 30.18 1.75
CA ARG A 296 -26.09 31.40 2.09
C ARG A 296 -26.00 31.72 3.58
N SER A 297 -25.89 30.66 4.40
CA SER A 297 -25.78 30.72 5.86
C SER A 297 -24.80 29.67 6.35
N GLN A 298 -24.41 29.76 7.61
CA GLN A 298 -23.57 28.72 8.24
C GLN A 298 -24.31 27.38 8.17
N MET A 299 -23.56 26.31 7.82
CA MET A 299 -24.11 24.96 7.77
C MET A 299 -24.42 24.46 9.19
N PRO A 300 -25.65 23.99 9.48
CA PRO A 300 -26.01 23.43 10.77
C PRO A 300 -25.22 22.16 11.08
N LEU A 301 -24.89 21.95 12.35
CA LEU A 301 -24.16 20.74 12.79
C LEU A 301 -24.93 19.47 12.48
N GLU A 302 -26.26 19.48 12.67
CA GLU A 302 -27.13 18.35 12.35
C GLU A 302 -27.03 17.93 10.86
N LEU A 303 -26.94 18.91 9.96
CA LEU A 303 -26.77 18.64 8.53
C LEU A 303 -25.36 18.13 8.21
N MET A 304 -24.36 18.62 8.92
CA MET A 304 -22.99 18.10 8.80
C MET A 304 -22.92 16.64 9.23
N ASP A 305 -23.51 16.31 10.38
CA ASP A 305 -23.57 14.95 10.91
C ASP A 305 -24.35 14.01 9.99
N GLU A 306 -25.52 14.44 9.49
CA GLU A 306 -26.35 13.67 8.53
C GLU A 306 -25.56 13.32 7.26
N LEU A 307 -24.82 14.29 6.74
CA LEU A 307 -24.02 14.11 5.53
C LEU A 307 -22.63 13.51 5.82
N GLY A 308 -22.27 13.36 7.10
CA GLY A 308 -20.97 12.90 7.56
C GLY A 308 -19.85 13.81 7.06
N ILE A 309 -20.03 15.11 7.12
CA ILE A 309 -18.99 16.12 6.80
C ILE A 309 -18.09 16.29 8.01
N SER A 310 -16.80 16.02 7.85
CA SER A 310 -15.82 16.11 8.92
C SER A 310 -15.35 17.54 9.17
N MET A 311 -14.63 17.78 10.26
CA MET A 311 -13.97 19.07 10.52
C MET A 311 -12.86 19.36 9.48
N GLU A 312 -12.20 18.32 8.95
CA GLU A 312 -11.25 18.45 7.84
C GLU A 312 -11.97 18.98 6.57
N ASP A 313 -13.16 18.45 6.27
CA ASP A 313 -13.99 18.92 5.15
C ASP A 313 -14.42 20.38 5.31
N ILE A 314 -14.79 20.79 6.52
CA ILE A 314 -15.13 22.20 6.81
C ILE A 314 -13.91 23.11 6.66
N THR A 315 -12.75 22.65 7.07
CA THR A 315 -11.49 23.39 6.85
C THR A 315 -11.20 23.54 5.37
N SER A 316 -11.40 22.48 4.57
CA SER A 316 -11.32 22.53 3.11
C SER A 316 -12.32 23.50 2.50
N LEU A 317 -13.56 23.50 2.97
CA LEU A 317 -14.60 24.45 2.53
C LEU A 317 -14.19 25.90 2.78
N ASN A 318 -13.67 26.19 4.00
CA ASN A 318 -13.29 27.54 4.40
C ASN A 318 -12.02 28.05 3.66
N THR A 319 -11.10 27.15 3.31
CA THR A 319 -9.82 27.50 2.67
C THR A 319 -9.91 27.50 1.14
N SER A 320 -10.61 26.55 0.56
CA SER A 320 -10.64 26.28 -0.90
C SER A 320 -12.03 26.43 -1.52
N GLY A 321 -13.08 26.56 -0.73
CA GLY A 321 -14.46 26.66 -1.21
C GLY A 321 -15.05 25.35 -1.70
N TYR A 322 -14.42 24.18 -1.46
CA TYR A 322 -14.94 22.90 -1.91
C TYR A 322 -15.05 21.86 -0.80
N LEU A 323 -16.01 20.93 -0.99
CA LEU A 323 -16.26 19.76 -0.15
C LEU A 323 -16.15 18.47 -0.98
N PRO A 324 -15.60 17.39 -0.43
CA PRO A 324 -15.76 16.05 -0.98
C PRO A 324 -17.17 15.52 -0.65
N LEU A 325 -17.96 15.23 -1.68
CA LEU A 325 -19.35 14.82 -1.52
C LEU A 325 -19.67 13.57 -2.34
N THR A 326 -20.50 12.69 -1.76
CA THR A 326 -21.15 11.61 -2.52
C THR A 326 -22.30 12.16 -3.37
N ASN A 327 -22.78 11.38 -4.33
CA ASN A 327 -23.96 11.74 -5.11
C ASN A 327 -25.20 11.96 -4.22
N ALA A 328 -25.34 11.16 -3.14
CA ALA A 328 -26.42 11.32 -2.16
C ALA A 328 -26.30 12.64 -1.40
N SER A 329 -25.08 12.96 -0.92
CA SER A 329 -24.81 14.23 -0.20
C SER A 329 -25.05 15.45 -1.09
N VAL A 330 -24.68 15.40 -2.37
CA VAL A 330 -24.95 16.48 -3.34
C VAL A 330 -26.44 16.69 -3.51
N LYS A 331 -27.22 15.60 -3.61
CA LYS A 331 -28.68 15.67 -3.73
C LYS A 331 -29.33 16.29 -2.49
N ALA A 332 -28.89 15.88 -1.31
CA ALA A 332 -29.36 16.38 -0.03
C ALA A 332 -29.02 17.87 0.13
N LEU A 333 -27.78 18.29 -0.08
CA LEU A 333 -27.37 19.69 0.00
C LEU A 333 -28.18 20.62 -0.95
N LYS A 334 -28.44 20.14 -2.17
CA LYS A 334 -29.28 20.93 -3.14
C LYS A 334 -30.73 21.08 -2.70
N ALA A 335 -31.23 20.24 -1.79
CA ALA A 335 -32.57 20.38 -1.22
C ALA A 335 -32.63 21.48 -0.14
N HIS A 336 -31.54 21.76 0.56
CA HIS A 336 -31.43 22.80 1.61
C HIS A 336 -31.10 24.18 1.00
N LYS A 337 -32.05 24.75 0.26
CA LYS A 337 -31.89 26.04 -0.44
C LYS A 337 -31.74 27.26 0.50
N ASP A 338 -32.12 27.11 1.72
CA ASP A 338 -31.94 28.07 2.83
C ASP A 338 -30.49 28.18 3.28
N VAL A 339 -29.77 27.08 3.24
CA VAL A 339 -28.35 26.99 3.64
C VAL A 339 -27.41 27.10 2.43
N VAL A 340 -27.75 26.47 1.30
CA VAL A 340 -26.88 26.32 0.15
C VAL A 340 -27.38 27.13 -1.06
N GLU A 341 -26.48 27.95 -1.59
CA GLU A 341 -26.75 28.72 -2.82
C GLU A 341 -26.50 27.90 -4.07
N SER A 342 -25.32 27.23 -4.12
CA SER A 342 -24.94 26.39 -5.27
C SER A 342 -23.99 25.26 -4.88
N VAL A 343 -24.09 24.15 -5.63
CA VAL A 343 -23.16 23.00 -5.56
C VAL A 343 -22.71 22.67 -6.98
N THR A 344 -21.46 22.95 -7.30
CA THR A 344 -20.88 22.78 -8.64
C THR A 344 -19.68 21.87 -8.57
N LEU A 345 -19.59 20.89 -9.46
CA LEU A 345 -18.45 19.97 -9.51
C LEU A 345 -17.14 20.71 -9.81
N VAL A 346 -16.08 20.38 -9.08
CA VAL A 346 -14.72 20.87 -9.39
C VAL A 346 -14.23 20.18 -10.66
N ASN A 347 -13.89 20.99 -11.67
CA ASN A 347 -13.24 20.53 -12.89
C ASN A 347 -11.76 20.87 -12.82
N ASP A 348 -10.92 19.84 -12.84
CA ASP A 348 -9.46 20.00 -12.80
C ASP A 348 -8.85 19.53 -14.11
N PRO A 349 -8.38 20.47 -14.96
CA PRO A 349 -7.76 20.16 -16.23
C PRO A 349 -6.29 19.72 -16.12
N THR A 350 -5.75 19.56 -14.92
CA THR A 350 -4.33 19.24 -14.68
C THR A 350 -3.94 17.93 -15.34
N THR A 351 -2.87 17.94 -16.10
CA THR A 351 -2.34 16.79 -16.85
C THR A 351 -0.89 16.45 -16.52
N TRP A 352 -0.16 17.34 -15.86
CA TRP A 352 1.29 17.26 -15.73
C TRP A 352 1.78 16.28 -14.66
N ASP A 353 0.97 15.96 -13.64
CA ASP A 353 1.34 15.04 -12.57
C ASP A 353 0.64 13.66 -12.68
N ILE A 354 0.01 13.39 -13.79
CA ILE A 354 -0.73 12.16 -14.09
C ILE A 354 0.20 11.11 -14.71
N TYR A 355 0.07 9.87 -14.25
CA TYR A 355 0.83 8.75 -14.84
C TYR A 355 0.48 8.52 -16.33
N PRO A 356 1.44 8.27 -17.19
CA PRO A 356 2.87 8.08 -16.94
C PRO A 356 3.65 9.41 -16.90
N LEU A 357 4.50 9.60 -15.88
CA LEU A 357 5.30 10.83 -15.73
C LEU A 357 6.35 11.01 -16.83
N ASN A 358 6.77 9.93 -17.49
CA ASN A 358 7.74 9.91 -18.60
C ASN A 358 7.10 10.06 -19.99
N GLY A 359 5.85 10.54 -20.05
CA GLY A 359 5.14 10.77 -21.32
C GLY A 359 3.80 11.47 -21.11
N ASN A 360 3.62 12.59 -21.77
CA ASN A 360 2.35 13.32 -21.72
C ASN A 360 1.29 12.66 -22.61
N LYS A 361 0.18 12.20 -22.01
CA LYS A 361 -0.98 11.62 -22.70
C LYS A 361 -2.14 12.60 -22.81
N GLY A 362 -2.06 13.79 -22.21
CA GLY A 362 -3.15 14.73 -22.11
C GLY A 362 -4.31 14.20 -21.23
N TRP A 363 -4.05 13.19 -20.41
CA TRP A 363 -5.04 12.66 -19.48
C TRP A 363 -5.18 13.55 -18.25
N THR A 364 -6.37 13.55 -17.67
CA THR A 364 -6.64 14.17 -16.38
C THR A 364 -7.13 13.10 -15.40
N ARG A 365 -7.25 13.43 -14.12
CA ARG A 365 -7.81 12.51 -13.13
C ARG A 365 -9.22 12.03 -13.42
N ASP A 366 -10.01 12.83 -14.18
CA ASP A 366 -11.42 12.58 -14.53
C ASP A 366 -11.63 12.02 -15.94
N ASN A 367 -10.61 12.13 -16.81
CA ASN A 367 -10.58 11.61 -18.16
C ASN A 367 -9.22 10.93 -18.42
N TYR A 368 -9.19 9.62 -18.29
CA TYR A 368 -7.95 8.85 -18.23
C TYR A 368 -8.02 7.60 -19.12
N GLY A 369 -6.91 7.24 -19.74
CA GLY A 369 -6.80 6.02 -20.53
C GLY A 369 -7.29 6.18 -22.00
N PRO A 370 -7.52 5.07 -22.71
CA PRO A 370 -7.54 3.68 -22.22
C PRO A 370 -6.16 3.12 -21.84
N VAL A 371 -6.11 2.29 -20.81
CA VAL A 371 -4.93 1.58 -20.34
C VAL A 371 -5.25 0.10 -20.16
N TRP A 372 -4.53 -0.77 -20.85
CA TRP A 372 -4.64 -2.21 -20.62
C TRP A 372 -3.82 -2.59 -19.38
N ILE A 373 -4.42 -3.32 -18.45
CA ILE A 373 -3.79 -3.74 -17.20
C ILE A 373 -3.05 -5.05 -17.45
N PRO A 374 -1.72 -5.11 -17.25
CA PRO A 374 -0.94 -6.29 -17.56
C PRO A 374 -1.38 -7.51 -16.77
N LYS A 375 -1.34 -8.68 -17.45
CA LYS A 375 -1.69 -9.99 -16.90
C LYS A 375 -0.53 -10.94 -17.10
N LYS A 376 -0.25 -11.74 -16.07
CA LYS A 376 0.77 -12.80 -16.11
C LYS A 376 0.60 -13.71 -17.30
N GLY A 377 1.68 -13.93 -18.05
CA GLY A 377 1.70 -14.75 -19.26
C GLY A 377 1.11 -14.09 -20.51
N ALA A 378 0.48 -12.91 -20.38
CA ALA A 378 -0.04 -12.20 -21.55
C ALA A 378 1.04 -11.35 -22.23
N THR A 379 0.98 -11.29 -23.55
CA THR A 379 1.96 -10.59 -24.39
C THR A 379 1.36 -9.30 -24.95
N LEU A 380 2.08 -8.19 -24.78
CA LEU A 380 1.73 -6.87 -25.29
C LEU A 380 2.65 -6.48 -26.44
N LYS A 381 2.08 -5.93 -27.51
CA LYS A 381 2.87 -5.24 -28.55
C LYS A 381 3.36 -3.89 -28.03
N LEU A 382 4.68 -3.71 -28.02
CA LEU A 382 5.31 -2.45 -27.61
C LEU A 382 5.42 -1.48 -28.79
N THR A 383 5.13 -0.22 -28.51
CA THR A 383 5.20 0.89 -29.48
C THR A 383 5.70 2.14 -28.78
N MET A 384 6.19 3.13 -29.53
CA MET A 384 6.54 4.43 -28.97
C MET A 384 5.34 5.12 -28.31
N SER A 385 4.14 4.85 -28.76
CA SER A 385 2.93 5.44 -28.19
C SER A 385 2.52 4.84 -26.84
N ASN A 386 2.88 3.58 -26.53
CA ASN A 386 2.48 2.93 -25.28
C ASN A 386 3.62 2.65 -24.31
N ILE A 387 4.90 2.74 -24.75
CA ILE A 387 6.03 2.36 -23.90
C ILE A 387 6.09 3.17 -22.60
N ALA A 388 5.73 4.45 -22.61
CA ALA A 388 5.71 5.26 -21.40
C ALA A 388 4.82 4.68 -20.29
N ILE A 389 3.70 4.03 -20.68
CA ILE A 389 2.77 3.38 -19.74
C ILE A 389 3.38 2.11 -19.13
N TYR A 390 4.12 1.33 -19.94
CA TYR A 390 4.57 -0.02 -19.55
C TYR A 390 6.05 -0.08 -19.16
N GLU A 391 6.79 1.01 -19.30
CA GLU A 391 8.22 1.06 -18.96
C GLU A 391 8.46 0.71 -17.49
N ARG A 392 7.71 1.31 -16.55
CA ARG A 392 7.87 1.03 -15.12
C ARG A 392 7.57 -0.43 -14.77
N PRO A 393 6.45 -1.05 -15.17
CA PRO A 393 6.23 -2.49 -15.03
C PRO A 393 7.37 -3.35 -15.54
N ILE A 394 7.84 -3.10 -16.75
CA ILE A 394 8.88 -3.91 -17.39
C ILE A 394 10.24 -3.72 -16.72
N ARG A 395 10.63 -2.47 -16.50
CA ARG A 395 11.96 -2.11 -16.01
C ARG A 395 12.10 -2.31 -14.51
N VAL A 396 11.17 -1.73 -13.73
CA VAL A 396 11.29 -1.64 -12.27
C VAL A 396 10.75 -2.89 -11.60
N TYR A 397 9.51 -3.28 -11.93
CA TYR A 397 8.86 -4.38 -11.22
C TYR A 397 9.31 -5.75 -11.71
N GLU A 398 9.65 -5.89 -13.00
CA GLU A 398 10.12 -7.17 -13.55
C GLU A 398 11.65 -7.20 -13.78
N GLY A 399 12.39 -6.14 -13.39
CA GLY A 399 13.84 -6.12 -13.30
C GLY A 399 14.57 -6.22 -14.64
N ASN A 400 13.98 -5.65 -15.73
CA ASN A 400 14.63 -5.68 -17.03
C ASN A 400 15.42 -4.37 -17.29
N ASP A 401 16.51 -4.45 -18.05
CA ASP A 401 17.13 -3.28 -18.67
C ASP A 401 16.31 -2.88 -19.90
N LEU A 402 15.59 -1.75 -19.82
CA LEU A 402 14.78 -1.23 -20.90
C LEU A 402 15.37 0.12 -21.37
N GLN A 403 15.66 0.20 -22.66
CA GLN A 403 16.18 1.39 -23.31
C GLN A 403 15.33 1.73 -24.54
N VAL A 404 15.15 3.02 -24.80
CA VAL A 404 14.52 3.53 -26.02
C VAL A 404 15.51 4.41 -26.75
N LYS A 405 15.90 4.00 -27.96
CA LYS A 405 16.89 4.72 -28.79
C LYS A 405 16.37 4.75 -30.22
N ASP A 406 16.46 5.88 -30.88
CA ASP A 406 16.12 6.08 -32.30
C ASP A 406 14.73 5.53 -32.67
N GLY A 407 13.74 5.71 -31.80
CA GLY A 407 12.38 5.24 -31.98
C GLY A 407 12.20 3.71 -31.83
N LYS A 408 13.22 2.98 -31.37
CA LYS A 408 13.21 1.54 -31.14
C LYS A 408 13.32 1.24 -29.64
N ILE A 409 12.67 0.15 -29.24
CA ILE A 409 12.64 -0.31 -27.84
C ILE A 409 13.59 -1.51 -27.72
N TYR A 410 14.47 -1.48 -26.73
CA TYR A 410 15.40 -2.57 -26.42
C TYR A 410 15.14 -3.06 -24.99
N ILE A 411 15.08 -4.38 -24.83
CA ILE A 411 14.94 -5.04 -23.52
C ILE A 411 16.11 -6.02 -23.38
N ASN A 412 16.90 -5.86 -22.31
CA ASN A 412 18.09 -6.67 -22.05
C ASN A 412 19.05 -6.72 -23.27
N GLY A 413 19.24 -5.56 -23.92
CA GLY A 413 20.13 -5.38 -25.05
C GLY A 413 19.59 -5.86 -26.42
N LYS A 414 18.36 -6.40 -26.50
CA LYS A 414 17.73 -6.88 -27.72
C LYS A 414 16.56 -6.00 -28.14
N GLU A 415 16.41 -5.70 -29.45
CA GLU A 415 15.23 -5.00 -29.96
C GLU A 415 13.97 -5.82 -29.67
N ALA A 416 12.99 -5.20 -28.98
CA ALA A 416 11.76 -5.83 -28.53
C ALA A 416 10.54 -5.15 -29.13
N LYS A 417 9.74 -5.89 -29.90
CA LYS A 417 8.43 -5.45 -30.42
C LYS A 417 7.27 -5.94 -29.55
N TYR A 418 7.52 -6.91 -28.70
CA TYR A 418 6.55 -7.53 -27.81
C TYR A 418 7.18 -7.78 -26.45
N TYR A 419 6.36 -7.78 -25.39
CA TYR A 419 6.77 -8.16 -24.06
C TYR A 419 5.72 -9.06 -23.40
N THR A 420 6.15 -10.15 -22.76
CA THR A 420 5.29 -11.06 -22.01
C THR A 420 5.49 -10.80 -20.52
N PHE A 421 4.43 -10.38 -19.84
CA PHE A 421 4.47 -10.04 -18.43
C PHE A 421 4.62 -11.28 -17.53
N LYS A 422 5.40 -11.16 -16.47
CA LYS A 422 5.71 -12.24 -15.53
C LYS A 422 4.81 -12.24 -14.30
N MET A 423 4.10 -11.13 -14.04
CA MET A 423 3.22 -10.91 -12.90
C MET A 423 1.86 -10.38 -13.33
N ASP A 424 0.86 -10.54 -12.45
CA ASP A 424 -0.41 -9.85 -12.54
C ASP A 424 -0.29 -8.42 -11.99
N TYR A 425 -1.08 -7.50 -12.56
CA TYR A 425 -1.13 -6.10 -12.15
C TYR A 425 -2.55 -5.68 -11.89
N TYR A 426 -2.72 -4.70 -11.02
CA TYR A 426 -4.00 -4.18 -10.59
C TYR A 426 -4.04 -2.65 -10.75
N TRP A 427 -5.25 -2.11 -10.87
CA TRP A 427 -5.48 -0.68 -10.85
C TRP A 427 -6.26 -0.30 -9.61
N MET A 428 -5.66 0.52 -8.76
CA MET A 428 -6.15 0.86 -7.44
C MET A 428 -6.57 2.33 -7.38
N GLN A 429 -7.77 2.62 -6.88
CA GLN A 429 -8.21 3.99 -6.66
C GLN A 429 -8.81 4.19 -5.27
N GLY A 430 -8.70 5.41 -4.73
CA GLY A 430 -9.41 5.79 -3.52
C GLY A 430 -10.88 6.13 -3.82
N ASP A 431 -11.76 5.94 -2.85
CA ASP A 431 -13.17 6.29 -2.98
C ASP A 431 -13.38 7.81 -2.91
N ASN A 432 -12.51 8.54 -2.19
CA ASN A 432 -12.43 9.99 -2.25
C ASN A 432 -11.62 10.42 -3.49
N ARG A 433 -12.27 10.37 -4.68
CA ARG A 433 -11.63 10.43 -6.00
C ARG A 433 -10.75 11.64 -6.24
N HIS A 434 -11.11 12.80 -5.72
CA HIS A 434 -10.34 14.03 -5.91
C HIS A 434 -9.33 14.29 -4.79
N ASN A 435 -9.42 13.53 -3.68
CA ASN A 435 -8.50 13.59 -2.55
C ASN A 435 -7.80 12.24 -2.31
N SER A 436 -7.34 11.62 -3.38
CA SER A 436 -6.64 10.34 -3.33
C SER A 436 -5.44 10.33 -4.27
N LEU A 437 -4.26 10.12 -3.69
CA LEU A 437 -3.10 9.70 -4.43
C LEU A 437 -3.25 8.20 -4.71
N ASP A 438 -3.36 7.78 -5.99
CA ASP A 438 -3.68 6.42 -6.41
C ASP A 438 -3.10 6.06 -7.80
N SER A 439 -3.55 4.98 -8.43
CA SER A 439 -2.98 4.49 -9.69
C SER A 439 -3.03 5.50 -10.84
N ARG A 440 -3.86 6.53 -10.76
CA ARG A 440 -3.84 7.63 -11.74
C ARG A 440 -2.54 8.43 -11.68
N TYR A 441 -1.80 8.34 -10.56
CA TYR A 441 -0.57 9.09 -10.30
C TYR A 441 0.68 8.22 -10.34
N TRP A 442 0.63 6.97 -9.82
CA TRP A 442 1.80 6.07 -9.81
C TRP A 442 1.68 4.87 -10.76
N GLY A 443 0.53 4.65 -11.40
CA GLY A 443 0.30 3.55 -12.33
C GLY A 443 -0.10 2.24 -11.65
N PHE A 444 0.37 1.14 -12.19
CA PHE A 444 0.00 -0.22 -11.80
C PHE A 444 0.53 -0.62 -10.43
N VAL A 445 -0.24 -1.47 -9.74
CA VAL A 445 0.19 -2.19 -8.53
C VAL A 445 0.46 -3.64 -8.91
N PRO A 446 1.71 -4.12 -8.84
CA PRO A 446 2.04 -5.50 -9.17
C PRO A 446 1.63 -6.47 -8.05
N GLU A 447 1.41 -7.74 -8.37
CA GLU A 447 0.93 -8.75 -7.43
C GLU A 447 1.85 -8.97 -6.22
N ASP A 448 3.16 -8.78 -6.38
CA ASP A 448 4.14 -8.91 -5.31
C ASP A 448 4.04 -7.79 -4.25
N HIS A 449 3.30 -6.73 -4.52
CA HIS A 449 3.00 -5.65 -3.58
C HIS A 449 1.72 -5.89 -2.77
N ILE A 450 0.84 -6.81 -3.19
CA ILE A 450 -0.42 -7.10 -2.48
C ILE A 450 -0.15 -7.72 -1.12
N VAL A 451 -0.63 -7.10 -0.05
CA VAL A 451 -0.46 -7.55 1.34
C VAL A 451 -1.64 -8.41 1.81
N GLY A 452 -2.86 -7.93 1.67
CA GLY A 452 -4.03 -8.67 2.13
C GLY A 452 -5.35 -7.91 1.98
N LYS A 453 -6.43 -8.56 2.44
CA LYS A 453 -7.79 -8.03 2.41
C LYS A 453 -8.23 -7.58 3.81
N PRO A 454 -8.65 -6.33 4.01
CA PRO A 454 -9.32 -5.92 5.24
C PRO A 454 -10.64 -6.70 5.39
N ILE A 455 -10.83 -7.35 6.52
CA ILE A 455 -12.04 -8.15 6.77
C ILE A 455 -13.05 -7.37 7.58
N PHE A 456 -12.61 -6.79 8.72
CA PHE A 456 -13.49 -5.99 9.57
C PHE A 456 -12.72 -4.89 10.29
N ILE A 457 -13.46 -3.89 10.77
CA ILE A 457 -12.97 -2.80 11.63
C ILE A 457 -13.10 -3.31 13.07
N TRP A 458 -11.97 -3.51 13.77
CA TRP A 458 -12.02 -3.99 15.15
C TRP A 458 -12.05 -2.85 16.17
N TRP A 459 -11.57 -1.64 15.79
CA TRP A 459 -11.62 -0.42 16.57
C TRP A 459 -11.79 0.79 15.66
N SER A 460 -12.50 1.82 16.14
CA SER A 460 -12.65 3.08 15.40
C SER A 460 -12.71 4.24 16.38
N HIS A 461 -11.83 5.23 16.19
CA HIS A 461 -11.77 6.41 17.01
C HIS A 461 -11.65 7.65 16.13
N ASP A 462 -12.52 8.64 16.36
CA ASP A 462 -12.50 9.91 15.69
C ASP A 462 -11.31 10.73 16.16
N PRO A 463 -10.35 11.13 15.29
CA PRO A 463 -9.22 11.93 15.70
C PRO A 463 -9.63 13.35 16.18
N ASP A 464 -10.80 13.85 15.75
CA ASP A 464 -11.30 15.17 16.11
C ASP A 464 -11.90 15.21 17.53
N HIS A 465 -12.09 14.05 18.18
CA HIS A 465 -12.65 13.89 19.50
C HIS A 465 -11.70 13.16 20.44
N SER A 466 -11.71 13.49 21.73
CA SER A 466 -10.85 12.86 22.73
C SER A 466 -11.62 11.87 23.62
N GLY A 467 -10.91 10.85 24.13
CA GLY A 467 -11.45 9.87 25.08
C GLY A 467 -12.62 9.06 24.54
N PHE A 468 -13.59 8.75 25.41
CA PHE A 468 -14.72 7.88 25.05
C PHE A 468 -15.69 8.51 24.03
N SER A 469 -15.77 9.83 23.94
CA SER A 469 -16.61 10.55 22.98
C SER A 469 -16.17 10.34 21.53
N GLY A 470 -14.90 10.06 21.30
CA GLY A 470 -14.36 9.78 19.97
C GLY A 470 -14.59 8.35 19.47
N ILE A 471 -15.12 7.43 20.31
CA ILE A 471 -15.32 6.04 19.90
C ILE A 471 -16.54 5.95 18.97
N ARG A 472 -16.32 5.51 17.74
CA ARG A 472 -17.38 5.27 16.76
C ARG A 472 -17.95 3.85 16.94
N TRP A 473 -18.82 3.69 17.95
CA TRP A 473 -19.40 2.39 18.36
C TRP A 473 -20.08 1.63 17.22
N SER A 474 -20.74 2.34 16.30
CA SER A 474 -21.43 1.72 15.14
C SER A 474 -20.49 1.09 14.12
N ARG A 475 -19.19 1.36 14.22
CA ARG A 475 -18.17 0.82 13.30
C ARG A 475 -17.44 -0.39 13.88
N LEU A 476 -17.55 -0.66 15.18
CA LEU A 476 -16.87 -1.79 15.82
C LEU A 476 -17.39 -3.12 15.25
N PHE A 477 -16.43 -3.99 14.88
CA PHE A 477 -16.66 -5.30 14.27
C PHE A 477 -17.49 -5.29 12.98
N ARG A 478 -17.56 -4.12 12.32
CA ARG A 478 -18.23 -3.99 11.04
C ARG A 478 -17.36 -4.63 9.93
N PHE A 479 -17.95 -5.56 9.17
CA PHE A 479 -17.27 -6.17 8.02
C PHE A 479 -17.10 -5.16 6.89
N VAL A 480 -15.89 -5.12 6.31
CA VAL A 480 -15.53 -4.16 5.27
C VAL A 480 -16.33 -4.40 3.99
N ASP A 481 -16.58 -5.66 3.60
CA ASP A 481 -17.37 -6.00 2.42
C ASP A 481 -18.84 -5.53 2.50
N ASN A 482 -19.35 -5.19 3.69
CA ASN A 482 -20.68 -4.63 3.91
C ASN A 482 -20.71 -3.10 3.85
N ILE A 483 -19.58 -2.44 3.63
CA ILE A 483 -19.47 -0.98 3.51
C ILE A 483 -19.51 -0.63 2.02
N LYS A 484 -20.69 -0.21 1.57
CA LYS A 484 -20.96 0.13 0.15
C LYS A 484 -21.26 1.59 0.00
#